data_e348fddca8d4caffc59001e877645e80
#
_entry.id   e348fddca8d4caffc59001e877645e80
#
_cell.length_a   1.000
_cell.length_b   1.000
_cell.length_c   1.000
_cell.angle_alpha   90.00
_cell.angle_beta   90.00
_cell.angle_gamma   90.00
#
_symmetry.space_group_name_H-M   'P 1'
#
loop_
_entity.id
_entity.type
_entity.pdbx_description
1 polymer ?
#
loop_
_entity_poly.entity_id
_entity_poly.type
_entity_poly.pdbx_seq_one_letter_code
_entity_poly.pdbx_strand_id
1 'polypeptide(L)'
;MRTHTRMHSRLTVLSGPSGVGKSTVVAELRRSYPQIWQSVSATTRKPRPGEVDGRDYYFVTDKEFDRMVADGELLEWAEPHGTHRYGTPRGAVEEQLKAGQPCLLEVDLAGARQVRRAAPDAHMVFLAPPSWDELVRRLTGRGTEPPEIIARRLATAKEELAAAGEFDVTLVNTSVTDVCLRLVALMGQ
;
A
#
# COMPACT_ATOMS: atom_id res chain seq x y z
N MET A 1 -13.63 8.66 36.33
CA MET A 1 -14.03 8.65 34.90
C MET A 1 -12.79 8.88 34.06
N ARG A 2 -12.16 7.82 33.55
CA ARG A 2 -10.97 7.96 32.69
C ARG A 2 -11.49 8.10 31.26
N THR A 3 -11.41 9.30 30.74
CA THR A 3 -11.62 9.57 29.30
C THR A 3 -10.58 8.78 28.51
N HIS A 4 -10.99 7.70 27.89
CA HIS A 4 -10.20 7.05 26.85
C HIS A 4 -10.17 8.02 25.68
N THR A 5 -9.16 8.87 25.63
CA THR A 5 -8.77 9.52 24.39
C THR A 5 -8.45 8.40 23.42
N ARG A 6 -9.32 8.15 22.44
CA ARG A 6 -9.01 7.32 21.30
C ARG A 6 -7.74 7.89 20.68
N MET A 7 -6.62 7.22 20.91
CA MET A 7 -5.44 7.46 20.08
C MET A 7 -5.89 7.10 18.67
N HIS A 8 -6.18 8.10 17.86
CA HIS A 8 -6.36 7.86 16.43
C HIS A 8 -5.14 7.10 15.96
N SER A 9 -5.35 5.91 15.43
CA SER A 9 -4.26 5.11 14.92
C SER A 9 -3.54 5.95 13.88
N ARG A 10 -2.24 6.18 14.08
CA ARG A 10 -1.40 6.90 13.13
C ARG A 10 -0.96 6.03 11.96
N LEU A 11 -1.52 4.83 11.86
CA LEU A 11 -1.32 3.91 10.74
C LEU A 11 -2.37 4.18 9.67
N THR A 12 -1.92 4.60 8.49
CA THR A 12 -2.75 4.80 7.31
C THR A 12 -2.34 3.80 6.23
N VAL A 13 -3.31 3.15 5.65
CA VAL A 13 -3.14 2.19 4.57
C VAL A 13 -3.71 2.79 3.29
N LEU A 14 -2.87 2.90 2.26
CA LEU A 14 -3.27 3.33 0.93
C LEU A 14 -3.36 2.11 0.02
N SER A 15 -4.52 1.91 -0.57
CA SER A 15 -4.76 0.88 -1.58
C SER A 15 -5.55 1.45 -2.76
N GLY A 16 -5.81 0.64 -3.73
CA GLY A 16 -6.53 1.01 -4.95
C GLY A 16 -6.10 0.13 -6.12
N PRO A 17 -6.78 0.22 -7.26
CA PRO A 17 -6.49 -0.64 -8.39
C PRO A 17 -5.11 -0.38 -8.98
N SER A 18 -4.56 -1.41 -9.64
CA SER A 18 -3.34 -1.26 -10.44
C SER A 18 -3.53 -0.15 -11.47
N GLY A 19 -2.51 0.66 -11.70
CA GLY A 19 -2.56 1.79 -12.65
C GLY A 19 -3.23 3.06 -12.15
N VAL A 20 -3.75 3.09 -10.92
CA VAL A 20 -4.41 4.29 -10.36
C VAL A 20 -3.41 5.39 -9.97
N GLY A 21 -2.14 5.06 -9.79
CA GLY A 21 -1.09 6.02 -9.46
C GLY A 21 -0.66 6.02 -7.98
N LYS A 22 -0.83 4.91 -7.26
CA LYS A 22 -0.36 4.78 -5.86
C LYS A 22 1.12 5.08 -5.71
N SER A 23 1.96 4.49 -6.54
CA SER A 23 3.42 4.68 -6.48
C SER A 23 3.83 6.15 -6.68
N THR A 24 3.15 6.86 -7.56
CA THR A 24 3.39 8.29 -7.80
C THR A 24 3.00 9.13 -6.58
N VAL A 25 1.87 8.83 -5.97
CA VAL A 25 1.43 9.50 -4.73
C VAL A 25 2.41 9.25 -3.59
N VAL A 26 2.85 8.00 -3.40
CA VAL A 26 3.81 7.62 -2.36
C VAL A 26 5.17 8.29 -2.58
N ALA A 27 5.65 8.37 -3.82
CA ALA A 27 6.90 9.07 -4.15
C ALA A 27 6.81 10.57 -3.84
N GLU A 28 5.69 11.21 -4.18
CA GLU A 28 5.45 12.63 -3.87
C GLU A 28 5.37 12.88 -2.36
N LEU A 29 4.68 12.01 -1.61
CA LEU A 29 4.65 12.09 -0.15
C LEU A 29 6.05 11.99 0.46
N ARG A 30 6.87 11.07 -0.02
CA ARG A 30 8.26 10.92 0.45
C ARG A 30 9.09 12.16 0.21
N ARG A 31 8.88 12.81 -0.93
CA ARG A 31 9.61 14.04 -1.31
C ARG A 31 9.15 15.25 -0.52
N SER A 32 7.84 15.44 -0.36
CA SER A 32 7.25 16.67 0.16
C SER A 32 6.89 16.61 1.64
N TYR A 33 6.73 15.41 2.21
CA TYR A 33 6.31 15.19 3.60
C TYR A 33 7.18 14.14 4.29
N PRO A 34 8.49 14.43 4.49
CA PRO A 34 9.45 13.47 5.05
C PRO A 34 9.16 13.07 6.49
N GLN A 35 8.29 13.79 7.20
CA GLN A 35 7.84 13.45 8.55
C GLN A 35 6.90 12.22 8.55
N ILE A 36 6.32 11.84 7.41
CA ILE A 36 5.52 10.64 7.30
C ILE A 36 6.45 9.46 7.03
N TRP A 37 6.49 8.51 7.96
CA TRP A 37 7.26 7.30 7.78
C TRP A 37 6.54 6.34 6.84
N GLN A 38 7.24 5.85 5.84
CA GLN A 38 6.72 4.87 4.90
C GLN A 38 7.38 3.51 5.16
N SER A 39 6.57 2.47 5.26
CA SER A 39 7.10 1.12 5.47
C SER A 39 7.97 0.66 4.30
N VAL A 40 9.00 -0.12 4.64
CA VAL A 40 9.84 -0.83 3.69
C VAL A 40 9.41 -2.29 3.70
N SER A 41 8.98 -2.81 2.55
CA SER A 41 8.53 -4.20 2.43
C SER A 41 9.70 -5.18 2.35
N ALA A 42 9.51 -6.37 2.89
CA ALA A 42 10.38 -7.52 2.63
C ALA A 42 9.96 -8.18 1.30
N THR A 43 10.92 -8.70 0.56
CA THR A 43 10.66 -9.44 -0.68
C THR A 43 11.65 -10.55 -0.91
N THR A 44 11.19 -11.63 -1.55
CA THR A 44 12.05 -12.72 -2.02
C THR A 44 12.62 -12.46 -3.42
N ARG A 45 12.22 -11.38 -4.07
CA ARG A 45 12.77 -10.95 -5.35
C ARG A 45 14.21 -10.44 -5.14
N LYS A 46 15.07 -10.77 -6.08
CA LYS A 46 16.44 -10.22 -6.08
C LYS A 46 16.43 -8.71 -6.35
N PRO A 47 17.39 -7.96 -5.79
CA PRO A 47 17.53 -6.53 -6.08
C PRO A 47 17.70 -6.27 -7.56
N ARG A 48 17.09 -5.20 -8.05
CA ARG A 48 17.36 -4.64 -9.37
C ARG A 48 18.54 -3.65 -9.27
N PRO A 49 19.21 -3.33 -10.39
CA PRO A 49 20.25 -2.31 -10.38
C PRO A 49 19.78 -1.00 -9.75
N GLY A 50 20.55 -0.48 -8.79
CA GLY A 50 20.23 0.76 -8.07
C GLY A 50 19.34 0.60 -6.84
N GLU A 51 18.73 -0.56 -6.63
CA GLU A 51 17.98 -0.84 -5.40
C GLU A 51 18.94 -1.15 -4.23
N VAL A 52 18.62 -0.65 -3.06
CA VAL A 52 19.42 -0.79 -1.84
C VAL A 52 18.62 -1.52 -0.76
N ASP A 53 19.24 -2.56 -0.19
CA ASP A 53 18.66 -3.30 0.92
C ASP A 53 18.39 -2.40 2.13
N GLY A 54 17.21 -2.57 2.74
CA GLY A 54 16.76 -1.76 3.87
C GLY A 54 16.21 -0.38 3.52
N ARG A 55 16.40 0.09 2.27
CA ARG A 55 15.85 1.34 1.77
C ARG A 55 14.68 1.13 0.82
N ASP A 56 14.90 0.34 -0.23
CA ASP A 56 13.89 0.07 -1.25
C ASP A 56 13.05 -1.15 -0.86
N TYR A 57 13.70 -2.18 -0.41
CA TYR A 57 13.15 -3.41 0.15
C TYR A 57 14.11 -4.01 1.17
N TYR A 58 13.61 -4.89 2.03
CA TYR A 58 14.41 -5.90 2.72
C TYR A 58 14.45 -7.12 1.83
N PHE A 59 15.59 -7.37 1.18
CA PHE A 59 15.77 -8.52 0.30
C PHE A 59 16.13 -9.75 1.13
N VAL A 60 15.19 -10.69 1.21
CA VAL A 60 15.31 -11.89 2.03
C VAL A 60 15.25 -13.16 1.17
N THR A 61 15.73 -14.26 1.70
CA THR A 61 15.59 -15.58 1.08
C THR A 61 14.17 -16.11 1.26
N ASP A 62 13.77 -17.10 0.45
CA ASP A 62 12.48 -17.78 0.63
C ASP A 62 12.37 -18.41 2.02
N LYS A 63 13.45 -19.00 2.52
CA LYS A 63 13.50 -19.59 3.86
C LYS A 63 13.30 -18.56 4.97
N GLU A 64 13.91 -17.38 4.84
CA GLU A 64 13.71 -16.29 5.79
C GLU A 64 12.29 -15.77 5.74
N PHE A 65 11.72 -15.65 4.55
CA PHE A 65 10.32 -15.22 4.39
C PHE A 65 9.35 -16.24 5.03
N ASP A 66 9.58 -17.54 4.83
CA ASP A 66 8.81 -18.62 5.49
C ASP A 66 8.85 -18.49 7.01
N ARG A 67 10.04 -18.22 7.57
CA ARG A 67 10.21 -17.98 9.00
C ARG A 67 9.42 -16.75 9.45
N MET A 68 9.53 -15.64 8.72
CA MET A 68 8.80 -14.40 9.04
C MET A 68 7.27 -14.64 9.06
N VAL A 69 6.75 -15.41 8.12
CA VAL A 69 5.34 -15.79 8.09
C VAL A 69 4.98 -16.65 9.31
N ALA A 70 5.76 -17.70 9.58
CA ALA A 70 5.51 -18.63 10.67
C ALA A 70 5.55 -17.95 12.06
N ASP A 71 6.46 -17.00 12.23
CA ASP A 71 6.66 -16.26 13.49
C ASP A 71 5.72 -15.05 13.65
N GLY A 72 4.84 -14.80 12.67
CA GLY A 72 3.89 -13.68 12.71
C GLY A 72 4.56 -12.30 12.60
N GLU A 73 5.73 -12.22 11.98
CA GLU A 73 6.52 -11.00 11.83
C GLU A 73 6.00 -10.06 10.72
N LEU A 74 4.98 -10.46 9.97
CA LEU A 74 4.40 -9.67 8.88
C LEU A 74 2.98 -9.22 9.20
N LEU A 75 2.66 -7.95 8.97
CA LEU A 75 1.30 -7.41 9.06
C LEU A 75 0.42 -7.94 7.93
N GLU A 76 1.00 -8.10 6.76
CA GLU A 76 0.40 -8.67 5.56
C GLU A 76 1.48 -9.24 4.68
N TRP A 77 1.13 -10.16 3.80
CA TRP A 77 1.99 -10.60 2.73
C TRP A 77 1.19 -11.17 1.56
N ALA A 78 1.78 -11.16 0.38
CA ALA A 78 1.19 -11.67 -0.85
C ALA A 78 2.24 -12.17 -1.82
N GLU A 79 1.79 -12.99 -2.76
CA GLU A 79 2.56 -13.47 -3.91
C GLU A 79 1.80 -13.10 -5.19
N PRO A 80 1.85 -11.83 -5.61
CA PRO A 80 0.91 -11.28 -6.60
C PRO A 80 0.99 -11.94 -7.98
N HIS A 81 2.12 -12.56 -8.33
CA HIS A 81 2.32 -13.18 -9.65
C HIS A 81 2.82 -14.63 -9.57
N GLY A 82 2.72 -15.26 -8.40
CA GLY A 82 3.17 -16.66 -8.21
C GLY A 82 4.67 -16.88 -8.33
N THR A 83 5.49 -15.82 -8.25
CA THR A 83 6.95 -15.91 -8.42
C THR A 83 7.73 -15.35 -7.26
N HIS A 84 7.29 -14.24 -6.70
CA HIS A 84 7.96 -13.55 -5.60
C HIS A 84 6.96 -13.11 -4.55
N ARG A 85 7.38 -13.20 -3.30
CA ARG A 85 6.59 -12.79 -2.15
C ARG A 85 7.00 -11.39 -1.69
N TYR A 86 6.02 -10.66 -1.19
CA TYR A 86 6.17 -9.32 -0.62
C TYR A 86 5.40 -9.27 0.69
N GLY A 87 5.93 -8.59 1.69
CA GLY A 87 5.24 -8.44 2.96
C GLY A 87 5.71 -7.24 3.74
N THR A 88 4.87 -6.75 4.64
CA THR A 88 5.16 -5.61 5.51
C THR A 88 5.62 -6.10 6.87
N PRO A 89 6.88 -5.84 7.26
CA PRO A 89 7.38 -6.19 8.59
C PRO A 89 6.59 -5.47 9.69
N ARG A 90 6.02 -6.25 10.61
CA ARG A 90 5.21 -5.75 11.74
C ARG A 90 6.02 -4.92 12.72
N GLY A 91 7.20 -5.41 13.11
CA GLY A 91 8.01 -4.79 14.17
C GLY A 91 8.40 -3.36 13.85
N ALA A 92 8.84 -3.07 12.62
CA ALA A 92 9.21 -1.72 12.21
C ALA A 92 8.03 -0.75 12.26
N VAL A 93 6.83 -1.17 11.83
CA VAL A 93 5.60 -0.37 11.91
C VAL A 93 5.23 -0.08 13.36
N GLU A 94 5.22 -1.11 14.22
CA GLU A 94 4.88 -0.95 15.63
C GLU A 94 5.85 -0.03 16.38
N GLU A 95 7.13 -0.10 16.06
CA GLU A 95 8.16 0.79 16.63
C GLU A 95 7.89 2.25 16.28
N GLN A 96 7.60 2.54 15.03
CA GLN A 96 7.29 3.91 14.59
C GLN A 96 5.98 4.42 15.20
N LEU A 97 4.96 3.58 15.28
CA LEU A 97 3.70 3.96 15.93
C LEU A 97 3.89 4.26 17.43
N LYS A 98 4.71 3.47 18.13
CA LYS A 98 5.06 3.73 19.55
C LYS A 98 5.82 5.03 19.71
N ALA A 99 6.67 5.39 18.75
CA ALA A 99 7.38 6.67 18.73
C ALA A 99 6.48 7.86 18.36
N GLY A 100 5.21 7.62 18.07
CA GLY A 100 4.25 8.64 17.68
C GLY A 100 4.38 9.13 16.25
N GLN A 101 5.12 8.39 15.39
CA GLN A 101 5.29 8.70 13.98
C GLN A 101 4.04 8.32 13.17
N PRO A 102 3.54 9.21 12.29
CA PRO A 102 2.54 8.83 11.32
C PRO A 102 3.16 7.87 10.28
N CYS A 103 2.51 6.72 10.10
CA CYS A 103 2.98 5.64 9.24
C CYS A 103 2.06 5.42 8.05
N LEU A 104 2.63 5.26 6.86
CA LEU A 104 1.91 4.93 5.64
C LEU A 104 2.35 3.56 5.13
N LEU A 105 1.37 2.71 4.82
CA LEU A 105 1.54 1.47 4.07
C LEU A 105 0.87 1.60 2.71
N GLU A 106 1.58 1.22 1.66
CA GLU A 106 1.02 1.03 0.31
C GLU A 106 0.89 -0.47 0.06
N VAL A 107 -0.33 -0.95 -0.13
CA VAL A 107 -0.64 -2.37 -0.32
C VAL A 107 -1.74 -2.57 -1.38
N ASP A 108 -1.83 -3.77 -1.93
CA ASP A 108 -2.96 -4.17 -2.77
C ASP A 108 -4.22 -4.48 -1.92
N LEU A 109 -5.32 -4.83 -2.58
CA LEU A 109 -6.58 -5.14 -1.90
C LEU A 109 -6.44 -6.29 -0.90
N ALA A 110 -5.75 -7.36 -1.30
CA ALA A 110 -5.55 -8.52 -0.42
C ALA A 110 -4.72 -8.14 0.81
N GLY A 111 -3.67 -7.34 0.62
CA GLY A 111 -2.86 -6.81 1.71
C GLY A 111 -3.65 -5.89 2.63
N ALA A 112 -4.47 -5.00 2.07
CA ALA A 112 -5.33 -4.11 2.86
C ALA A 112 -6.30 -4.90 3.76
N ARG A 113 -6.91 -5.96 3.25
CA ARG A 113 -7.79 -6.84 4.03
C ARG A 113 -7.05 -7.56 5.16
N GLN A 114 -5.80 -7.97 4.93
CA GLN A 114 -4.97 -8.57 5.98
C GLN A 114 -4.63 -7.53 7.06
N VAL A 115 -4.23 -6.32 6.68
CA VAL A 115 -3.93 -5.24 7.63
C VAL A 115 -5.17 -4.88 8.44
N ARG A 116 -6.36 -4.83 7.85
CA ARG A 116 -7.62 -4.59 8.56
C ARG A 116 -7.85 -5.60 9.69
N ARG A 117 -7.52 -6.87 9.45
CA ARG A 117 -7.64 -7.92 10.48
C ARG A 117 -6.56 -7.82 11.56
N ALA A 118 -5.32 -7.49 11.17
CA ALA A 118 -4.19 -7.40 12.08
C ALA A 118 -4.16 -6.10 12.89
N ALA A 119 -4.65 -5.01 12.33
CA ALA A 119 -4.67 -3.67 12.92
C ALA A 119 -6.03 -3.00 12.63
N PRO A 120 -7.11 -3.37 13.35
CA PRO A 120 -8.47 -2.87 13.09
C PRO A 120 -8.62 -1.35 13.16
N ASP A 121 -7.75 -0.69 13.93
CA ASP A 121 -7.76 0.77 14.10
C ASP A 121 -7.01 1.52 12.98
N ALA A 122 -6.38 0.82 12.05
CA ALA A 122 -5.73 1.43 10.91
C ALA A 122 -6.74 2.21 10.05
N HIS A 123 -6.34 3.39 9.60
CA HIS A 123 -7.16 4.21 8.71
C HIS A 123 -6.98 3.74 7.26
N MET A 124 -8.01 3.20 6.69
CA MET A 124 -7.98 2.58 5.36
C MET A 124 -8.43 3.56 4.30
N VAL A 125 -7.54 3.91 3.38
CA VAL A 125 -7.78 4.87 2.31
C VAL A 125 -7.73 4.17 0.95
N PHE A 126 -8.79 4.33 0.17
CA PHE A 126 -8.87 3.83 -1.20
C PHE A 126 -8.59 4.97 -2.18
N LEU A 127 -7.64 4.75 -3.10
CA LEU A 127 -7.35 5.66 -4.19
C LEU A 127 -8.12 5.21 -5.43
N ALA A 128 -9.06 6.04 -5.88
CA ALA A 128 -9.88 5.79 -7.05
C ALA A 128 -9.38 6.58 -8.26
N PRO A 129 -9.52 6.06 -9.49
CA PRO A 129 -9.26 6.83 -10.70
C PRO A 129 -10.37 7.88 -10.90
N PRO A 130 -10.11 8.95 -11.67
CA PRO A 130 -11.13 9.93 -12.03
C PRO A 130 -12.31 9.32 -12.79
N SER A 131 -12.05 8.29 -13.60
CA SER A 131 -13.05 7.52 -14.34
C SER A 131 -12.53 6.14 -14.70
N TRP A 132 -13.45 5.24 -15.05
CA TRP A 132 -13.09 3.93 -15.60
C TRP A 132 -12.27 4.06 -16.88
N ASP A 133 -12.68 4.94 -17.79
CA ASP A 133 -11.98 5.15 -19.06
C ASP A 133 -10.54 5.63 -18.86
N GLU A 134 -10.28 6.48 -17.88
CA GLU A 134 -8.93 6.91 -17.53
C GLU A 134 -8.08 5.72 -17.02
N LEU A 135 -8.65 4.87 -16.18
CA LEU A 135 -7.96 3.68 -15.69
C LEU A 135 -7.66 2.70 -16.82
N VAL A 136 -8.62 2.48 -17.73
CA VAL A 136 -8.43 1.64 -18.93
C VAL A 136 -7.29 2.18 -19.77
N ARG A 137 -7.24 3.48 -20.04
CA ARG A 137 -6.15 4.10 -20.80
C ARG A 137 -4.79 3.87 -20.15
N ARG A 138 -4.68 4.00 -18.84
CA ARG A 138 -3.44 3.76 -18.10
C ARG A 138 -3.00 2.30 -18.14
N LEU A 139 -3.94 1.38 -18.03
CA LEU A 139 -3.66 -0.06 -18.06
C LEU A 139 -3.32 -0.57 -19.47
N THR A 140 -3.87 0.05 -20.51
CA THR A 140 -3.69 -0.37 -21.92
C THR A 140 -2.71 0.51 -22.71
N GLY A 141 -2.27 1.62 -22.15
CA GLY A 141 -1.67 2.76 -22.86
C GLY A 141 -0.33 2.51 -23.56
N ARG A 142 0.33 1.37 -23.34
CA ARG A 142 1.57 1.02 -24.06
C ARG A 142 1.33 0.07 -25.22
N GLY A 143 0.14 -0.54 -25.34
CA GLY A 143 -0.26 -1.40 -26.47
C GLY A 143 0.65 -2.61 -26.75
N THR A 144 1.59 -2.91 -25.87
CA THR A 144 2.65 -3.92 -26.05
C THR A 144 2.31 -5.26 -25.42
N GLU A 145 1.23 -5.34 -24.63
CA GLU A 145 0.86 -6.55 -23.92
C GLU A 145 -0.19 -7.36 -24.69
N PRO A 146 -0.16 -8.70 -24.56
CA PRO A 146 -1.18 -9.56 -25.15
C PRO A 146 -2.59 -9.21 -24.67
N PRO A 147 -3.62 -9.34 -25.53
CA PRO A 147 -5.01 -9.03 -25.17
C PRO A 147 -5.51 -9.76 -23.92
N GLU A 148 -5.06 -10.99 -23.68
CA GLU A 148 -5.44 -11.80 -22.51
C GLU A 148 -4.92 -11.19 -21.21
N ILE A 149 -3.71 -10.62 -21.24
CA ILE A 149 -3.11 -9.96 -20.08
C ILE A 149 -3.88 -8.67 -19.76
N ILE A 150 -4.21 -7.89 -20.78
CA ILE A 150 -5.03 -6.67 -20.63
C ILE A 150 -6.41 -7.02 -20.07
N ALA A 151 -7.08 -8.02 -20.62
CA ALA A 151 -8.39 -8.46 -20.14
C ALA A 151 -8.36 -8.88 -18.67
N ARG A 152 -7.32 -9.62 -18.26
CA ARG A 152 -7.12 -10.02 -16.86
C ARG A 152 -6.92 -8.83 -15.95
N ARG A 153 -6.10 -7.85 -16.35
CA ARG A 153 -5.88 -6.62 -15.57
C ARG A 153 -7.15 -5.80 -15.41
N LEU A 154 -7.94 -5.67 -16.48
CA LEU A 154 -9.22 -4.97 -16.43
C LEU A 154 -10.23 -5.67 -15.52
N ALA A 155 -10.29 -7.00 -15.57
CA ALA A 155 -11.14 -7.79 -14.67
C ALA A 155 -10.74 -7.59 -13.20
N THR A 156 -9.45 -7.67 -12.89
CA THR A 156 -8.92 -7.41 -11.55
C THR A 156 -9.23 -5.99 -11.09
N ALA A 157 -9.05 -4.99 -11.96
CA ALA A 157 -9.35 -3.60 -11.63
C ALA A 157 -10.83 -3.38 -11.29
N LYS A 158 -11.76 -4.07 -11.97
CA LYS A 158 -13.19 -4.04 -11.63
C LYS A 158 -13.47 -4.59 -10.23
N GLU A 159 -12.85 -5.71 -9.88
CA GLU A 159 -12.97 -6.30 -8.54
C GLU A 159 -12.43 -5.36 -7.47
N GLU A 160 -11.26 -4.77 -7.71
CA GLU A 160 -10.64 -3.81 -6.81
C GLU A 160 -11.50 -2.55 -6.62
N LEU A 161 -12.07 -1.99 -7.69
CA LEU A 161 -12.99 -0.86 -7.60
C LEU A 161 -14.27 -1.18 -6.85
N ALA A 162 -14.81 -2.39 -7.03
CA ALA A 162 -15.99 -2.85 -6.30
C ALA A 162 -15.75 -2.95 -4.78
N ALA A 163 -14.51 -3.10 -4.35
CA ALA A 163 -14.12 -3.20 -2.95
C ALA A 163 -13.91 -1.83 -2.27
N ALA A 164 -14.08 -0.71 -2.96
CA ALA A 164 -13.89 0.63 -2.39
C ALA A 164 -14.71 0.87 -1.11
N GLY A 165 -15.91 0.30 -1.02
CA GLY A 165 -16.76 0.38 0.16
C GLY A 165 -16.24 -0.32 1.42
N GLU A 166 -15.20 -1.13 1.31
CA GLU A 166 -14.52 -1.77 2.45
C GLU A 166 -13.56 -0.80 3.16
N PHE A 167 -13.29 0.36 2.58
CA PHE A 167 -12.35 1.37 3.08
C PHE A 167 -13.07 2.47 3.82
N ASP A 168 -12.34 3.18 4.69
CA ASP A 168 -12.90 4.26 5.50
C ASP A 168 -13.10 5.54 4.68
N VAL A 169 -12.20 5.80 3.72
CA VAL A 169 -12.22 6.98 2.86
C VAL A 169 -11.83 6.60 1.43
N THR A 170 -12.47 7.21 0.46
CA THR A 170 -12.07 7.16 -0.95
C THR A 170 -11.58 8.53 -1.40
N LEU A 171 -10.36 8.57 -1.94
CA LEU A 171 -9.78 9.75 -2.58
C LEU A 171 -9.72 9.53 -4.08
N VAL A 172 -10.20 10.50 -4.86
CA VAL A 172 -10.12 10.44 -6.32
C VAL A 172 -8.81 11.07 -6.78
N ASN A 173 -8.03 10.35 -7.56
CA ASN A 173 -6.74 10.82 -8.05
C ASN A 173 -6.89 11.72 -9.28
N THR A 174 -7.41 12.92 -9.07
CA THR A 174 -7.45 13.99 -10.09
C THR A 174 -6.14 14.77 -10.14
N SER A 175 -5.49 14.92 -9.00
CA SER A 175 -4.20 15.60 -8.85
C SER A 175 -3.40 14.91 -7.75
N VAL A 176 -2.15 14.55 -8.05
CA VAL A 176 -1.24 13.93 -7.07
C VAL A 176 -1.03 14.85 -5.86
N THR A 177 -0.84 16.15 -6.11
CA THR A 177 -0.66 17.15 -5.04
C THR A 177 -1.86 17.20 -4.11
N ASP A 178 -3.08 17.23 -4.65
CA ASP A 178 -4.30 17.28 -3.85
C ASP A 178 -4.51 16.00 -3.04
N VAL A 179 -4.23 14.85 -3.64
CA VAL A 179 -4.29 13.55 -2.93
C VAL A 179 -3.31 13.55 -1.76
N CYS A 180 -2.07 14.01 -1.96
CA CYS A 180 -1.08 14.10 -0.90
C CYS A 180 -1.53 15.02 0.24
N LEU A 181 -2.05 16.20 -0.08
CA LEU A 181 -2.59 17.12 0.93
C LEU A 181 -3.70 16.49 1.76
N ARG A 182 -4.63 15.78 1.11
CA ARG A 182 -5.73 15.10 1.79
C ARG A 182 -5.26 13.95 2.65
N LEU A 183 -4.30 13.15 2.18
CA LEU A 183 -3.69 12.08 2.97
C LEU A 183 -3.01 12.62 4.22
N VAL A 184 -2.21 13.68 4.07
CA VAL A 184 -1.51 14.34 5.19
C VAL A 184 -2.51 14.84 6.23
N ALA A 185 -3.60 15.47 5.79
CA ALA A 185 -4.67 15.93 6.69
C ALA A 185 -5.36 14.76 7.42
N LEU A 186 -5.63 13.65 6.72
CA LEU A 186 -6.19 12.42 7.31
C LEU A 186 -5.27 11.81 8.37
N MET A 187 -3.97 11.99 8.21
CA MET A 187 -2.95 11.50 9.17
C MET A 187 -2.74 12.47 10.35
N GLY A 188 -3.45 13.60 10.38
CA GLY A 188 -3.38 14.59 11.45
C GLY A 188 -2.11 15.43 11.43
N GLN A 189 -1.53 15.68 10.25
CA GLN A 189 -0.33 16.48 10.04
C GLN A 189 -0.63 17.82 9.37
#